data_9250214d11990650eac7b1e1425ca266
#
_entry.id   9250214d11990650eac7b1e1425ca266
#
_cell.length_a   1.000
_cell.length_b   1.000
_cell.length_c   1.000
_cell.angle_alpha   90.00
_cell.angle_beta   90.00
_cell.angle_gamma   90.00
#
_symmetry.space_group_name_H-M   'P 1'
#
loop_
_entity.id
_entity.type
_entity.pdbx_description
1 polymer ?
#
loop_
_entity_poly.entity_id
_entity_poly.type
_entity_poly.pdbx_seq_one_letter_code
_entity_poly.pdbx_strand_id
1 'polypeptide(L)'
;MSYPEKAFEAFAVGDRAMFSKTITDADLLLFAAVSGDQYPLHVDETYAKTTRFGARIAHGMLSASLLSATNGLLLGRPGGISLAQTLRFLKPVYVGDTLEAITEVVEILPERRRLRCRTTVTNQRGELVIEGEALEQKDPA
;
A
#
# COMPACT_ATOMS: atom_id res chain seq x y z
N MET A 1 14.64 -4.48 6.39
CA MET A 1 13.46 -3.82 6.96
C MET A 1 13.29 -4.27 8.40
N SER A 2 13.25 -3.36 9.34
CA SER A 2 13.07 -3.69 10.75
C SER A 2 11.73 -3.17 11.25
N TYR A 3 11.06 -3.97 12.07
CA TYR A 3 9.80 -3.60 12.69
C TYR A 3 10.10 -3.07 14.10
N PRO A 4 9.87 -1.76 14.36
CA PRO A 4 10.21 -1.17 15.66
C PRO A 4 9.35 -1.74 16.78
N GLU A 5 9.90 -1.76 17.99
CA GLU A 5 9.10 -2.02 19.18
C GLU A 5 8.40 -0.73 19.60
N LYS A 6 7.07 -0.79 19.72
CA LYS A 6 6.28 0.38 20.05
C LYS A 6 4.97 -0.02 20.74
N ALA A 7 4.85 0.34 21.98
CA ALA A 7 3.60 0.15 22.73
C ALA A 7 2.50 1.08 22.17
N PHE A 8 1.24 0.69 22.33
CA PHE A 8 0.12 1.52 21.88
C PHE A 8 0.17 2.94 22.43
N GLU A 9 0.52 3.08 23.69
CA GLU A 9 0.55 4.37 24.39
C GLU A 9 1.62 5.33 23.86
N ALA A 10 2.57 4.82 23.08
CA ALA A 10 3.63 5.62 22.47
C ALA A 10 3.23 6.22 21.11
N PHE A 11 2.07 5.86 20.56
CA PHE A 11 1.61 6.44 19.30
C PHE A 11 1.09 7.86 19.49
N ALA A 12 1.36 8.69 18.49
CA ALA A 12 0.84 10.05 18.40
C ALA A 12 0.25 10.29 17.00
N VAL A 13 -0.74 11.17 16.92
CA VAL A 13 -1.22 11.66 15.62
C VAL A 13 -0.06 12.30 14.86
N GLY A 14 0.10 11.94 13.58
CA GLY A 14 1.23 12.35 12.77
C GLY A 14 2.35 11.31 12.67
N ASP A 15 2.35 10.27 13.51
CA ASP A 15 3.28 9.15 13.34
C ASP A 15 3.03 8.47 12.00
N ARG A 16 4.10 8.12 11.30
CA ARG A 16 3.98 7.54 9.96
C ARG A 16 5.07 6.53 9.66
N ALA A 17 4.76 5.61 8.76
CA ALA A 17 5.70 4.69 8.16
C ALA A 17 5.69 4.86 6.64
N MET A 18 6.83 4.64 6.02
CA MET A 18 7.04 4.82 4.59
C MET A 18 7.75 3.61 4.00
N PHE A 19 7.41 3.31 2.75
CA PHE A 19 8.10 2.28 1.98
C PHE A 19 8.09 2.69 0.51
N SER A 20 9.22 2.56 -0.15
CA SER A 20 9.37 2.91 -1.57
C SER A 20 9.85 1.70 -2.37
N LYS A 21 9.28 1.53 -3.56
CA LYS A 21 9.61 0.42 -4.44
C LYS A 21 9.38 0.81 -5.90
N THR A 22 10.30 0.43 -6.77
CA THR A 22 10.10 0.48 -8.22
C THR A 22 9.33 -0.76 -8.66
N ILE A 23 8.24 -0.56 -9.37
CA ILE A 23 7.41 -1.64 -9.91
C ILE A 23 8.09 -2.26 -11.12
N THR A 24 8.34 -3.56 -11.08
CA THR A 24 9.02 -4.31 -12.12
C THR A 24 8.06 -5.21 -12.89
N ASP A 25 8.49 -5.68 -14.05
CA ASP A 25 7.78 -6.71 -14.80
C ASP A 25 7.55 -7.99 -13.97
N ALA A 26 8.56 -8.41 -13.22
CA ALA A 26 8.44 -9.56 -12.34
C ALA A 26 7.36 -9.38 -11.27
N ASP A 27 7.17 -8.16 -10.77
CA ASP A 27 6.12 -7.89 -9.78
C ASP A 27 4.72 -8.15 -10.35
N LEU A 28 4.47 -7.74 -11.60
CA LEU A 28 3.19 -7.99 -12.26
C LEU A 28 2.92 -9.48 -12.42
N LEU A 29 3.93 -10.24 -12.84
CA LEU A 29 3.81 -11.69 -13.04
C LEU A 29 3.59 -12.42 -11.72
N LEU A 30 4.32 -12.05 -10.68
CA LEU A 30 4.17 -12.62 -9.33
C LEU A 30 2.79 -12.31 -8.75
N PHE A 31 2.31 -11.08 -8.91
CA PHE A 31 0.99 -10.70 -8.42
C PHE A 31 -0.12 -11.44 -9.17
N ALA A 32 0.00 -11.58 -10.50
CA ALA A 32 -0.93 -12.36 -11.30
C ALA A 32 -0.98 -13.82 -10.82
N ALA A 33 0.17 -14.41 -10.51
CA ALA A 33 0.25 -15.77 -10.01
C ALA A 33 -0.39 -15.93 -8.64
N VAL A 34 -0.12 -15.01 -7.72
CA VAL A 34 -0.62 -15.06 -6.33
C VAL A 34 -2.13 -14.77 -6.27
N SER A 35 -2.60 -13.78 -7.01
CA SER A 35 -3.99 -13.33 -6.96
C SER A 35 -4.92 -14.09 -7.88
N GLY A 36 -4.38 -14.70 -8.94
CA GLY A 36 -5.17 -15.26 -10.05
C GLY A 36 -5.64 -14.22 -11.05
N ASP A 37 -5.30 -12.94 -10.87
CA ASP A 37 -5.68 -11.86 -11.79
C ASP A 37 -4.75 -11.80 -12.99
N GLN A 38 -5.17 -12.49 -14.05
CA GLN A 38 -4.45 -12.56 -15.33
C GLN A 38 -5.10 -11.71 -16.41
N TYR A 39 -5.71 -10.62 -16.02
CA TYR A 39 -6.33 -9.71 -16.98
C TYR A 39 -5.29 -9.21 -18.00
N PRO A 40 -5.60 -9.27 -19.32
CA PRO A 40 -4.58 -9.03 -20.35
C PRO A 40 -3.87 -7.68 -20.27
N LEU A 41 -4.52 -6.67 -19.72
CA LEU A 41 -3.91 -5.34 -19.53
C LEU A 41 -2.63 -5.40 -18.65
N HIS A 42 -2.53 -6.41 -17.78
CA HIS A 42 -1.39 -6.56 -16.87
C HIS A 42 -0.34 -7.54 -17.37
N VAL A 43 -0.74 -8.54 -18.19
CA VAL A 43 0.15 -9.67 -18.53
C VAL A 43 0.45 -9.79 -20.01
N ASP A 44 -0.28 -9.11 -20.89
CA ASP A 44 -0.12 -9.20 -22.35
C ASP A 44 0.24 -7.83 -22.93
N GLU A 45 1.52 -7.65 -23.27
CA GLU A 45 2.03 -6.41 -23.84
C GLU A 45 1.38 -6.09 -25.20
N THR A 46 1.15 -7.10 -26.02
CA THR A 46 0.53 -6.92 -27.34
C THR A 46 -0.89 -6.38 -27.21
N TYR A 47 -1.66 -6.96 -26.28
CA TYR A 47 -3.01 -6.45 -25.96
C TYR A 47 -2.95 -5.04 -25.37
N ALA A 48 -2.09 -4.83 -24.37
CA ALA A 48 -2.00 -3.54 -23.67
C ALA A 48 -1.69 -2.37 -24.59
N LYS A 49 -0.88 -2.58 -25.62
CA LYS A 49 -0.57 -1.58 -26.67
C LYS A 49 -1.80 -1.11 -27.43
N THR A 50 -2.83 -1.93 -27.54
CA THR A 50 -4.08 -1.58 -28.24
C THR A 50 -5.02 -0.76 -27.35
N THR A 51 -4.74 -0.66 -26.05
CA THR A 51 -5.58 0.07 -25.10
C THR A 51 -5.18 1.54 -25.01
N ARG A 52 -6.04 2.34 -24.39
CA ARG A 52 -5.75 3.75 -24.10
C ARG A 52 -4.49 3.96 -23.25
N PHE A 53 -4.01 2.92 -22.57
CA PHE A 53 -2.83 3.00 -21.71
C PHE A 53 -1.52 2.86 -22.50
N GLY A 54 -1.56 2.23 -23.68
CA GLY A 54 -0.41 2.09 -24.58
C GLY A 54 0.67 1.12 -24.11
N ALA A 55 0.58 0.58 -22.90
CA ALA A 55 1.50 -0.36 -22.30
C ALA A 55 0.80 -1.08 -21.14
N ARG A 56 1.42 -2.17 -20.64
CA ARG A 56 0.89 -2.84 -19.47
C ARG A 56 0.95 -1.90 -18.25
N ILE A 57 -0.09 -1.93 -17.45
CA ILE A 57 -0.14 -1.25 -16.16
C ILE A 57 -0.16 -2.28 -15.03
N ALA A 58 0.32 -1.85 -13.86
CA ALA A 58 0.26 -2.67 -12.66
C ALA A 58 -1.20 -2.86 -12.23
N HIS A 59 -1.50 -4.03 -11.67
CA HIS A 59 -2.76 -4.24 -10.97
C HIS A 59 -2.90 -3.17 -9.89
N GLY A 60 -4.06 -2.56 -9.76
CA GLY A 60 -4.30 -1.59 -8.69
C GLY A 60 -4.02 -2.19 -7.31
N MET A 61 -4.42 -3.45 -7.10
CA MET A 61 -4.18 -4.14 -5.83
C MET A 61 -2.70 -4.48 -5.60
N LEU A 62 -1.88 -4.62 -6.65
CA LEU A 62 -0.43 -4.74 -6.49
C LEU A 62 0.15 -3.45 -5.91
N SER A 63 -0.19 -2.31 -6.49
CA SER A 63 0.25 -1.01 -5.96
C SER A 63 -0.27 -0.78 -4.55
N ALA A 64 -1.52 -1.16 -4.27
CA ALA A 64 -2.12 -1.08 -2.94
C ALA A 64 -1.43 -2.02 -1.93
N SER A 65 -0.83 -3.12 -2.37
CA SER A 65 -0.14 -4.06 -1.48
C SER A 65 1.03 -3.43 -0.72
N LEU A 66 1.59 -2.33 -1.23
CA LEU A 66 2.64 -1.59 -0.54
C LEU A 66 2.14 -0.97 0.77
N LEU A 67 0.84 -0.70 0.86
CA LEU A 67 0.21 -0.23 2.10
C LEU A 67 0.18 -1.32 3.17
N SER A 68 0.15 -2.59 2.78
CA SER A 68 0.32 -3.68 3.74
C SER A 68 1.68 -3.61 4.43
N ALA A 69 2.73 -3.28 3.67
CA ALA A 69 4.07 -3.09 4.24
C ALA A 69 4.11 -1.90 5.21
N THR A 70 3.56 -0.75 4.83
CA THR A 70 3.58 0.44 5.69
C THR A 70 2.67 0.32 6.90
N ASN A 71 1.53 -0.34 6.78
CA ASN A 71 0.66 -0.64 7.93
C ASN A 71 1.41 -1.49 8.96
N GLY A 72 2.09 -2.55 8.51
CA GLY A 72 2.89 -3.40 9.39
C GLY A 72 4.08 -2.67 10.01
N LEU A 73 4.77 -1.84 9.22
CA LEU A 73 5.89 -1.01 9.72
C LEU A 73 5.42 -0.02 10.79
N LEU A 74 4.26 0.58 10.58
CA LEU A 74 3.67 1.51 11.56
C LEU A 74 3.34 0.80 12.86
N LEU A 75 2.65 -0.35 12.76
CA LEU A 75 2.28 -1.14 13.94
C LEU A 75 3.50 -1.61 14.73
N GLY A 76 4.55 -2.06 14.05
CA GLY A 76 5.73 -2.59 14.71
C GLY A 76 5.44 -3.79 15.60
N ARG A 77 6.28 -4.00 16.62
CA ARG A 77 6.14 -5.09 17.61
C ARG A 77 5.75 -4.56 18.99
N PRO A 78 5.03 -5.33 19.84
CA PRO A 78 4.32 -6.54 19.44
C PRO A 78 3.36 -6.22 18.31
N GLY A 79 2.93 -7.18 17.55
CA GLY A 79 2.19 -6.97 16.32
C GLY A 79 0.83 -6.30 16.50
N GLY A 80 -0.01 -6.61 15.58
CA GLY A 80 -1.37 -6.13 15.52
C GLY A 80 -2.02 -6.66 14.25
N ILE A 81 -3.18 -6.15 13.93
CA ILE A 81 -3.94 -6.60 12.78
C ILE A 81 -4.60 -5.42 12.08
N SER A 82 -4.62 -5.47 10.74
CA SER A 82 -5.41 -4.55 9.94
C SER A 82 -6.88 -4.99 9.96
N LEU A 83 -7.76 -4.10 10.34
CA LEU A 83 -9.21 -4.36 10.44
C LEU A 83 -9.95 -3.89 9.20
N ALA A 84 -9.52 -2.81 8.59
CA ALA A 84 -10.17 -2.24 7.41
C ALA A 84 -9.16 -1.45 6.59
N GLN A 85 -9.38 -1.43 5.28
CA GLN A 85 -8.62 -0.63 4.33
C GLN A 85 -9.57 -0.17 3.23
N THR A 86 -9.68 1.13 3.03
CA THR A 86 -10.35 1.69 1.86
C THR A 86 -9.32 2.11 0.83
N LEU A 87 -9.70 2.06 -0.44
CA LEU A 87 -8.81 2.36 -1.56
C LEU A 87 -9.57 3.15 -2.63
N ARG A 88 -8.93 4.19 -3.14
CA ARG A 88 -9.34 4.86 -4.38
C ARG A 88 -8.16 4.86 -5.33
N PHE A 89 -8.37 4.36 -6.54
CA PHE A 89 -7.36 4.27 -7.59
C PHE A 89 -7.48 5.50 -8.48
N LEU A 90 -6.52 6.41 -8.40
CA LEU A 90 -6.62 7.72 -9.02
C LEU A 90 -5.88 7.81 -10.35
N LYS A 91 -4.77 7.06 -10.50
CA LYS A 91 -3.94 7.06 -11.71
C LYS A 91 -3.36 5.68 -11.97
N PRO A 92 -3.15 5.32 -13.25
CA PRO A 92 -2.47 4.06 -13.59
C PRO A 92 -1.00 4.09 -13.17
N VAL A 93 -0.47 2.92 -12.86
CA VAL A 93 0.94 2.71 -12.55
C VAL A 93 1.55 1.84 -13.64
N TYR A 94 2.63 2.30 -14.23
CA TYR A 94 3.34 1.59 -15.29
C TYR A 94 4.54 0.83 -14.74
N VAL A 95 4.96 -0.22 -15.44
CA VAL A 95 6.24 -0.87 -15.16
C VAL A 95 7.36 0.18 -15.23
N GLY A 96 8.20 0.21 -14.21
CA GLY A 96 9.28 1.20 -14.07
C GLY A 96 8.92 2.40 -13.20
N ASP A 97 7.65 2.60 -12.86
CA ASP A 97 7.27 3.63 -11.89
C ASP A 97 7.81 3.28 -10.50
N THR A 98 8.31 4.29 -9.79
CA THR A 98 8.73 4.14 -8.40
C THR A 98 7.66 4.73 -7.50
N LEU A 99 7.12 3.87 -6.65
CA LEU A 99 6.03 4.23 -5.75
C LEU A 99 6.55 4.46 -4.33
N GLU A 100 6.00 5.47 -3.67
CA GLU A 100 6.17 5.70 -2.24
C GLU A 100 4.83 5.53 -1.54
N ALA A 101 4.76 4.55 -0.64
CA ALA A 101 3.59 4.31 0.19
C ALA A 101 3.80 4.91 1.57
N ILE A 102 2.76 5.52 2.11
CA ILE A 102 2.77 6.14 3.45
C ILE A 102 1.50 5.73 4.19
N THR A 103 1.67 5.31 5.44
CA THR A 103 0.59 5.16 6.41
C THR A 103 0.84 6.15 7.55
N GLU A 104 -0.10 7.03 7.82
CA GLU A 104 0.01 8.09 8.83
C GLU A 104 -1.17 8.04 9.79
N VAL A 105 -0.88 8.08 11.09
CA VAL A 105 -1.91 8.10 12.14
C VAL A 105 -2.63 9.45 12.11
N VAL A 106 -3.95 9.43 11.95
CA VAL A 106 -4.80 10.63 11.98
C VAL A 106 -5.72 10.66 13.21
N GLU A 107 -5.98 9.51 13.82
CA GLU A 107 -6.82 9.41 15.02
C GLU A 107 -6.41 8.22 15.88
N ILE A 108 -6.38 8.40 17.18
CA ILE A 108 -6.10 7.35 18.14
C ILE A 108 -7.39 7.01 18.89
N LEU A 109 -7.76 5.73 18.91
CA LEU A 109 -8.96 5.19 19.53
C LEU A 109 -8.54 4.29 20.72
N PRO A 110 -8.33 4.86 21.92
CA PRO A 110 -7.66 4.14 23.01
C PRO A 110 -8.44 2.95 23.57
N GLU A 111 -9.75 2.98 23.55
CA GLU A 111 -10.60 1.93 24.15
C GLU A 111 -10.30 0.52 23.62
N ARG A 112 -9.94 0.42 22.33
CA ARG A 112 -9.64 -0.86 21.68
C ARG A 112 -8.23 -0.92 21.08
N ARG A 113 -7.35 -0.01 21.51
CA ARG A 113 -5.99 0.13 20.96
C ARG A 113 -5.98 0.20 19.43
N ARG A 114 -6.84 1.06 18.88
CA ARG A 114 -6.96 1.22 17.43
C ARG A 114 -6.38 2.55 16.96
N LEU A 115 -5.87 2.51 15.75
CA LEU A 115 -5.34 3.66 15.04
C LEU A 115 -6.12 3.79 13.73
N ARG A 116 -6.70 4.96 13.49
CA ARG A 116 -7.19 5.32 12.17
C ARG A 116 -6.05 6.03 11.44
N CYS A 117 -5.79 5.59 10.22
CA CYS A 117 -4.65 6.08 9.46
C CYS A 117 -5.11 6.56 8.08
N ARG A 118 -4.47 7.61 7.60
CA ARG A 118 -4.52 7.98 6.20
C ARG A 118 -3.45 7.18 5.46
N THR A 119 -3.80 6.63 4.29
CA THR A 119 -2.88 5.89 3.45
C THR A 119 -2.79 6.52 2.07
N THR A 120 -1.57 6.66 1.57
CA THR A 120 -1.30 7.24 0.26
C THR A 120 -0.21 6.47 -0.47
N VAL A 121 -0.32 6.44 -1.80
CA VAL A 121 0.75 5.97 -2.67
C VAL A 121 0.95 7.02 -3.75
N THR A 122 2.18 7.49 -3.90
CA THR A 122 2.57 8.46 -4.93
C THR A 122 3.62 7.85 -5.86
N ASN A 123 3.68 8.32 -7.10
CA ASN A 123 4.72 7.92 -8.04
C ASN A 123 5.92 8.87 -7.98
N GLN A 124 6.95 8.62 -8.82
CA GLN A 124 8.18 9.42 -8.86
C GLN A 124 7.97 10.86 -9.33
N ARG A 125 6.82 11.18 -9.92
CA ARG A 125 6.47 12.55 -10.31
C ARG A 125 5.71 13.30 -9.21
N GLY A 126 5.55 12.67 -8.03
CA GLY A 126 4.78 13.25 -6.93
C GLY A 126 3.26 13.18 -7.13
N GLU A 127 2.80 12.41 -8.12
CA GLU A 127 1.37 12.25 -8.36
C GLU A 127 0.77 11.23 -7.41
N LEU A 128 -0.37 11.57 -6.82
CA LEU A 128 -1.14 10.66 -5.96
C LEU A 128 -1.81 9.60 -6.83
N VAL A 129 -1.42 8.34 -6.68
CA VAL A 129 -1.95 7.23 -7.47
C VAL A 129 -2.99 6.42 -6.71
N ILE A 130 -2.87 6.34 -5.39
CA ILE A 130 -3.84 5.69 -4.50
C ILE A 130 -3.98 6.54 -3.24
N GLU A 131 -5.21 6.64 -2.74
CA GLU A 131 -5.49 7.17 -1.41
C GLU A 131 -6.56 6.34 -0.71
N GLY A 132 -6.57 6.38 0.60
CA GLY A 132 -7.56 5.69 1.40
C GLY A 132 -7.31 5.85 2.89
N GLU A 133 -8.00 5.01 3.65
CA GLU A 133 -7.88 4.95 5.11
C GLU A 133 -7.70 3.51 5.56
N ALA A 134 -6.91 3.33 6.60
CA ALA A 134 -6.75 2.07 7.29
C ALA A 134 -7.25 2.17 8.73
N LEU A 135 -7.78 1.08 9.25
CA LEU A 135 -8.04 0.90 10.67
C LEU A 135 -7.17 -0.24 11.17
N GLU A 136 -6.24 0.08 12.05
CA GLU A 136 -5.28 -0.86 12.60
C GLU A 136 -5.56 -1.09 14.08
N GLN A 137 -5.38 -2.32 14.57
CA GLN A 137 -5.48 -2.63 15.98
C GLN A 137 -4.15 -3.15 16.49
N LYS A 138 -3.64 -2.51 17.53
CA LYS A 138 -2.38 -2.88 18.17
C LYS A 138 -2.61 -3.95 19.25
N ASP A 139 -1.77 -4.98 19.27
CA ASP A 139 -1.78 -5.97 20.34
C ASP A 139 -1.29 -5.37 21.67
N PRO A 140 -1.74 -5.91 22.80
CA PRO A 140 -1.16 -5.53 24.09
C PRO A 140 0.31 -5.92 24.18
N ALA A 141 1.04 -5.17 24.97
CA ALA A 141 2.45 -5.44 25.25
C ALA A 141 2.61 -6.72 26.08
#